data_04c981e7ded08e4eed0a9360a316a7d3
#
_entry.id   04c981e7ded08e4eed0a9360a316a7d3
#
_cell.length_a   1.000
_cell.length_b   1.000
_cell.length_c   1.000
_cell.angle_alpha   90.00
_cell.angle_beta   90.00
_cell.angle_gamma   90.00
#
_symmetry.space_group_name_H-M   'P 1'
#
loop_
_entity.id
_entity.type
_entity.pdbx_description
1 polymer ?
#
loop_
_entity_poly.entity_id
_entity_poly.type
_entity_poly.pdbx_seq_one_letter_code
_entity_poly.pdbx_strand_id
1 'polypeptide(L)'
;MRKLVYTTGMILSMACAVSSVQASTLTESLSRCDANFFKEMYNQKSKLNVLAPLAIGEHHLAWFKGPADDNGRIWFTQPLKELNLTISGYYLQTSDLEEINDGKFYYWGMILQNSPQEVMNALNHLKWVKAGDYSITQAMIKEGPDSNWKINNQAVSGIAPAKKSTEKILILSKDKNGSLLLCSIQGYVTPDMLAEFRPDLKEKNNMKTSIWFMFFYSRDVL
;
A
#
# COMPACT_ATOMS: atom_id res chain seq x y z
N MET A 1 35.61 -55.26 49.16
CA MET A 1 35.45 -53.79 48.94
C MET A 1 34.98 -53.56 47.50
N ARG A 2 33.69 -53.26 47.28
CA ARG A 2 33.14 -52.98 45.96
C ARG A 2 33.00 -51.45 45.81
N LYS A 3 33.71 -50.88 44.85
CA LYS A 3 33.59 -49.45 44.49
C LYS A 3 32.39 -49.26 43.57
N LEU A 4 31.45 -48.43 44.03
CA LEU A 4 30.28 -47.97 43.24
C LEU A 4 30.73 -46.76 42.41
N VAL A 5 30.62 -46.86 41.09
CA VAL A 5 30.90 -45.74 40.17
C VAL A 5 29.56 -45.12 39.82
N TYR A 6 29.32 -43.87 40.23
CA TYR A 6 28.16 -43.07 39.83
C TYR A 6 28.49 -42.32 38.53
N THR A 7 27.83 -42.69 37.44
CA THR A 7 27.85 -41.95 36.17
C THR A 7 26.75 -40.89 36.21
N THR A 8 27.15 -39.62 36.34
CA THR A 8 26.24 -38.46 36.29
C THR A 8 25.93 -38.16 34.80
N GLY A 9 24.72 -38.51 34.33
CA GLY A 9 24.25 -38.13 33.02
C GLY A 9 23.83 -36.66 32.96
N MET A 10 24.54 -35.90 32.16
CA MET A 10 24.24 -34.48 31.90
C MET A 10 23.19 -34.39 30.79
N ILE A 11 21.93 -34.09 31.14
CA ILE A 11 20.85 -33.85 30.17
C ILE A 11 21.01 -32.43 29.63
N LEU A 12 21.44 -32.33 28.37
CA LEU A 12 21.54 -31.06 27.65
C LEU A 12 20.16 -30.71 27.11
N SER A 13 19.45 -29.81 27.81
CA SER A 13 18.15 -29.26 27.37
C SER A 13 18.37 -28.27 26.23
N MET A 14 18.10 -28.69 25.01
CA MET A 14 18.11 -27.83 23.82
C MET A 14 16.82 -27.02 23.80
N ALA A 15 16.88 -25.77 24.28
CA ALA A 15 15.79 -24.81 24.16
C ALA A 15 15.68 -24.35 22.70
N CYS A 16 14.71 -24.89 21.96
CA CYS A 16 14.33 -24.36 20.65
C CYS A 16 13.70 -22.97 20.86
N ALA A 17 14.45 -21.91 20.57
CA ALA A 17 13.90 -20.57 20.46
C ALA A 17 12.96 -20.53 19.25
N VAL A 18 11.66 -20.61 19.48
CA VAL A 18 10.63 -20.39 18.47
C VAL A 18 10.63 -18.90 18.20
N SER A 19 11.32 -18.46 17.15
CA SER A 19 11.20 -17.08 16.66
C SER A 19 9.77 -16.91 16.14
N SER A 20 8.91 -16.22 16.88
CA SER A 20 7.60 -15.80 16.39
C SER A 20 7.83 -14.84 15.24
N VAL A 21 7.56 -15.29 14.01
CA VAL A 21 7.45 -14.39 12.86
C VAL A 21 6.24 -13.51 13.15
N GLN A 22 6.49 -12.29 13.57
CA GLN A 22 5.43 -11.31 13.79
C GLN A 22 4.84 -10.96 12.42
N ALA A 23 3.55 -11.25 12.23
CA ALA A 23 2.86 -10.89 11.01
C ALA A 23 2.97 -9.36 10.80
N SER A 24 3.30 -8.95 9.58
CA SER A 24 3.34 -7.53 9.21
C SER A 24 1.95 -6.94 9.38
N THR A 25 1.86 -5.75 9.95
CA THR A 25 0.58 -5.04 10.00
C THR A 25 0.22 -4.47 8.63
N LEU A 26 -1.05 -4.18 8.42
CA LEU A 26 -1.52 -3.55 7.19
C LEU A 26 -0.85 -2.18 6.96
N THR A 27 -0.67 -1.42 8.05
CA THR A 27 -0.01 -0.11 8.04
C THR A 27 1.48 -0.21 7.65
N GLU A 28 2.21 -1.19 8.19
CA GLU A 28 3.62 -1.43 7.81
C GLU A 28 3.74 -1.90 6.36
N SER A 29 2.81 -2.74 5.89
CA SER A 29 2.79 -3.17 4.50
C SER A 29 2.51 -2.01 3.54
N LEU A 30 1.60 -1.11 3.91
CA LEU A 30 1.34 0.12 3.14
C LEU A 30 2.59 0.99 3.05
N SER A 31 3.38 1.11 4.12
CA SER A 31 4.54 2.01 4.15
C SER A 31 5.59 1.72 3.07
N ARG A 32 5.59 0.54 2.49
CA ARG A 32 6.49 0.16 1.37
C ARG A 32 6.01 0.64 0.00
N CYS A 33 4.75 1.06 -0.12
CA CYS A 33 4.13 1.49 -1.37
C CYS A 33 4.34 0.50 -2.52
N ASP A 34 4.07 -0.79 -2.28
CA ASP A 34 4.17 -1.88 -3.24
C ASP A 34 2.99 -2.86 -3.13
N ALA A 35 2.95 -3.89 -3.99
CA ALA A 35 1.89 -4.89 -4.00
C ALA A 35 1.82 -5.75 -2.73
N ASN A 36 2.81 -5.71 -1.83
CA ASN A 36 2.73 -6.46 -0.56
C ASN A 36 1.61 -5.95 0.34
N PHE A 37 1.21 -4.69 0.21
CA PHE A 37 0.02 -4.16 0.85
C PHE A 37 -1.24 -4.97 0.48
N PHE A 38 -1.45 -5.25 -0.80
CA PHE A 38 -2.61 -6.01 -1.30
C PHE A 38 -2.53 -7.49 -0.94
N LYS A 39 -1.31 -8.05 -0.82
CA LYS A 39 -1.11 -9.41 -0.28
C LYS A 39 -1.46 -9.48 1.20
N GLU A 40 -1.06 -8.46 1.98
CA GLU A 40 -1.40 -8.40 3.40
C GLU A 40 -2.91 -8.22 3.61
N MET A 41 -3.58 -7.44 2.77
CA MET A 41 -5.04 -7.37 2.77
C MET A 41 -5.68 -8.75 2.51
N TYR A 42 -5.12 -9.55 1.60
CA TYR A 42 -5.58 -10.92 1.38
C TYR A 42 -5.36 -11.83 2.60
N ASN A 43 -4.20 -11.74 3.23
CA ASN A 43 -3.88 -12.52 4.45
C ASN A 43 -4.87 -12.21 5.58
N GLN A 44 -5.28 -10.94 5.70
CA GLN A 44 -6.22 -10.47 6.71
C GLN A 44 -7.68 -10.38 6.20
N LYS A 45 -8.03 -10.99 5.06
CA LYS A 45 -9.34 -10.82 4.40
C LYS A 45 -10.54 -11.08 5.30
N SER A 46 -10.48 -12.08 6.18
CA SER A 46 -11.58 -12.39 7.09
C SER A 46 -11.84 -11.26 8.10
N LYS A 47 -10.78 -10.60 8.57
CA LYS A 47 -10.85 -9.45 9.47
C LYS A 47 -11.28 -8.18 8.74
N LEU A 48 -10.78 -7.97 7.52
CA LEU A 48 -11.01 -6.74 6.77
C LEU A 48 -12.38 -6.70 6.09
N ASN A 49 -12.91 -7.85 5.64
CA ASN A 49 -14.20 -7.90 4.94
C ASN A 49 -15.41 -7.53 5.82
N VAL A 50 -15.25 -7.56 7.15
CA VAL A 50 -16.28 -7.08 8.07
C VAL A 50 -16.26 -5.55 8.24
N LEU A 51 -15.16 -4.91 7.86
CA LEU A 51 -14.98 -3.45 7.95
C LEU A 51 -15.54 -2.74 6.72
N ALA A 52 -15.26 -3.28 5.54
CA ALA A 52 -15.78 -2.85 4.26
C ALA A 52 -15.65 -4.00 3.24
N PRO A 53 -16.52 -4.08 2.20
CA PRO A 53 -16.45 -5.13 1.20
C PRO A 53 -15.08 -5.22 0.54
N LEU A 54 -14.57 -6.45 0.38
CA LEU A 54 -13.33 -6.75 -0.33
C LEU A 54 -13.60 -7.37 -1.68
N ALA A 55 -12.77 -7.03 -2.66
CA ALA A 55 -12.54 -7.83 -3.86
C ALA A 55 -11.33 -8.74 -3.61
N ILE A 56 -11.41 -9.95 -4.15
CA ILE A 56 -10.31 -10.92 -4.15
C ILE A 56 -9.86 -11.09 -5.60
N GLY A 57 -8.62 -10.75 -5.86
CA GLY A 57 -7.99 -10.91 -7.15
C GLY A 57 -7.14 -12.17 -7.26
N GLU A 58 -6.50 -12.33 -8.42
CA GLU A 58 -5.52 -13.38 -8.65
C GLU A 58 -4.30 -13.23 -7.73
N HIS A 59 -3.48 -14.29 -7.64
CA HIS A 59 -2.20 -14.29 -6.90
C HIS A 59 -2.29 -13.90 -5.42
N HIS A 60 -3.39 -14.23 -4.74
CA HIS A 60 -3.62 -13.91 -3.32
C HIS A 60 -3.53 -12.39 -3.04
N LEU A 61 -4.21 -11.61 -3.84
CA LEU A 61 -4.37 -10.17 -3.66
C LEU A 61 -5.79 -9.84 -3.21
N ALA A 62 -5.96 -8.79 -2.42
CA ALA A 62 -7.26 -8.25 -2.05
C ALA A 62 -7.19 -6.73 -1.95
N TRP A 63 -8.34 -6.08 -2.15
CA TRP A 63 -8.50 -4.63 -1.97
C TRP A 63 -9.93 -4.30 -1.58
N PHE A 64 -10.11 -3.14 -0.95
CA PHE A 64 -11.45 -2.69 -0.63
C PHE A 64 -12.23 -2.36 -1.91
N LYS A 65 -13.43 -2.96 -2.01
CA LYS A 65 -14.38 -2.75 -3.09
C LYS A 65 -15.60 -2.05 -2.50
N GLY A 66 -15.79 -0.82 -2.85
CA GLY A 66 -16.96 -0.10 -2.39
C GLY A 66 -17.16 1.16 -3.21
N PRO A 67 -18.35 1.76 -3.16
CA PRO A 67 -18.46 3.12 -3.61
C PRO A 67 -17.59 3.96 -2.67
N ALA A 68 -16.50 4.49 -3.20
CA ALA A 68 -15.84 5.60 -2.55
C ALA A 68 -16.80 6.80 -2.59
N ASP A 69 -16.78 7.63 -1.55
CA ASP A 69 -17.45 8.92 -1.62
C ASP A 69 -16.79 9.82 -2.71
N ASP A 70 -17.37 11.00 -2.96
CA ASP A 70 -16.86 11.94 -3.96
C ASP A 70 -15.40 12.38 -3.71
N ASN A 71 -14.88 12.13 -2.50
CA ASN A 71 -13.51 12.42 -2.10
C ASN A 71 -12.58 11.20 -2.14
N GLY A 72 -13.03 10.07 -2.69
CA GLY A 72 -12.24 8.84 -2.80
C GLY A 72 -12.12 8.04 -1.51
N ARG A 73 -13.04 8.17 -0.55
CA ARG A 73 -12.99 7.54 0.77
C ARG A 73 -13.96 6.36 0.85
N ILE A 74 -13.47 5.24 1.35
CA ILE A 74 -14.27 4.08 1.73
C ILE A 74 -14.20 4.00 3.26
N TRP A 75 -15.32 4.34 3.92
CA TRP A 75 -15.39 4.33 5.36
C TRP A 75 -15.63 2.93 5.91
N PHE A 76 -14.95 2.60 7.00
CA PHE A 76 -15.12 1.33 7.69
C PHE A 76 -16.35 1.37 8.61
N THR A 77 -17.05 0.24 8.71
CA THR A 77 -18.19 0.08 9.64
C THR A 77 -17.77 0.22 11.10
N GLN A 78 -16.51 -0.13 11.42
CA GLN A 78 -15.87 0.06 12.72
C GLN A 78 -14.37 0.29 12.51
N PRO A 79 -13.70 1.04 13.39
CA PRO A 79 -12.28 1.29 13.25
C PRO A 79 -11.42 0.02 13.40
N LEU A 80 -10.38 -0.07 12.58
CA LEU A 80 -9.30 -1.06 12.73
C LEU A 80 -8.19 -0.48 13.62
N LYS A 81 -7.73 -1.26 14.59
CA LYS A 81 -6.61 -0.85 15.47
C LYS A 81 -5.36 -1.65 15.16
N GLU A 82 -4.24 -0.95 14.88
CA GLU A 82 -2.91 -1.50 14.63
C GLU A 82 -1.84 -0.51 15.12
N LEU A 83 -0.75 -0.98 15.73
CA LEU A 83 0.40 -0.14 16.14
C LEU A 83 0.04 1.11 16.94
N ASN A 84 -0.98 1.04 17.80
CA ASN A 84 -1.57 2.20 18.50
C ASN A 84 -2.23 3.23 17.57
N LEU A 85 -2.46 2.88 16.30
CA LEU A 85 -3.21 3.67 15.34
C LEU A 85 -4.65 3.20 15.25
N THR A 86 -5.54 4.12 14.94
CA THR A 86 -6.96 3.88 14.72
C THR A 86 -7.32 4.25 13.28
N ILE A 87 -7.52 3.24 12.44
CA ILE A 87 -7.80 3.38 11.02
C ILE A 87 -9.33 3.37 10.85
N SER A 88 -9.88 4.42 10.28
CA SER A 88 -11.32 4.61 10.09
C SER A 88 -11.79 4.37 8.66
N GLY A 89 -10.88 4.21 7.72
CA GLY A 89 -11.24 3.99 6.32
C GLY A 89 -10.04 3.80 5.40
N TYR A 90 -10.36 3.60 4.16
CA TYR A 90 -9.42 3.49 3.05
C TYR A 90 -9.62 4.64 2.08
N TYR A 91 -8.53 5.14 1.52
CA TYR A 91 -8.52 6.22 0.54
C TYR A 91 -7.98 5.72 -0.79
N LEU A 92 -8.61 6.15 -1.87
CA LEU A 92 -8.11 5.92 -3.23
C LEU A 92 -8.50 7.10 -4.13
N GLN A 93 -7.55 7.53 -4.95
CA GLN A 93 -7.77 8.57 -5.96
C GLN A 93 -6.86 8.35 -7.15
N THR A 94 -7.35 8.70 -8.33
CA THR A 94 -6.57 8.72 -9.56
C THR A 94 -6.81 10.03 -10.27
N SER A 95 -5.74 10.71 -10.68
CA SER A 95 -5.79 11.92 -11.50
C SER A 95 -4.96 11.70 -12.76
N ASP A 96 -5.53 11.98 -13.91
CA ASP A 96 -4.85 11.97 -15.20
C ASP A 96 -4.65 13.40 -15.64
N LEU A 97 -3.41 13.86 -15.64
CA LEU A 97 -3.00 15.21 -15.99
C LEU A 97 -2.04 15.19 -17.22
N GLU A 98 -2.07 14.12 -18.02
CA GLU A 98 -1.23 14.00 -19.21
C GLU A 98 -1.46 15.14 -20.22
N GLU A 99 -2.69 15.63 -20.33
CA GLU A 99 -3.04 16.75 -21.23
C GLU A 99 -2.27 18.04 -20.91
N ILE A 100 -1.93 18.26 -19.64
CA ILE A 100 -1.12 19.42 -19.19
C ILE A 100 0.34 19.05 -18.91
N ASN A 101 0.80 17.88 -19.36
CA ASN A 101 2.15 17.32 -19.19
C ASN A 101 2.58 17.01 -17.76
N ASP A 102 1.65 16.87 -16.82
CA ASP A 102 1.94 16.54 -15.43
C ASP A 102 1.89 15.03 -15.12
N GLY A 103 1.50 14.20 -16.11
CA GLY A 103 1.45 12.74 -15.96
C GLY A 103 0.24 12.22 -15.18
N LYS A 104 0.34 11.02 -14.67
CA LYS A 104 -0.72 10.34 -13.91
C LYS A 104 -0.35 10.23 -12.44
N PHE A 105 -1.35 10.37 -11.59
CA PHE A 105 -1.21 10.28 -10.14
C PHE A 105 -2.18 9.23 -9.61
N TYR A 106 -1.64 8.26 -8.88
CA TYR A 106 -2.40 7.19 -8.25
C TYR A 106 -2.12 7.19 -6.76
N TYR A 107 -3.13 7.53 -5.97
CA TYR A 107 -3.06 7.55 -4.52
C TYR A 107 -3.86 6.40 -3.93
N TRP A 108 -3.34 5.77 -2.89
CA TRP A 108 -4.06 4.79 -2.08
C TRP A 108 -3.51 4.78 -0.65
N GLY A 109 -4.35 4.46 0.31
CA GLY A 109 -3.86 4.39 1.70
C GLY A 109 -4.96 4.41 2.73
N MET A 110 -4.60 4.86 3.93
CA MET A 110 -5.42 4.77 5.13
C MET A 110 -5.86 6.14 5.61
N ILE A 111 -7.12 6.20 6.08
CA ILE A 111 -7.68 7.32 6.81
C ILE A 111 -7.55 7.00 8.29
N LEU A 112 -6.82 7.83 9.04
CA LEU A 112 -6.54 7.61 10.45
C LEU A 112 -7.20 8.67 11.32
N GLN A 113 -7.62 8.29 12.53
CA GLN A 113 -8.10 9.23 13.54
C GLN A 113 -6.94 9.88 14.30
N ASN A 114 -5.74 9.35 14.17
CA ASN A 114 -4.53 9.84 14.81
C ASN A 114 -3.98 11.09 14.13
N SER A 115 -3.36 11.96 14.90
CA SER A 115 -2.62 13.10 14.38
C SER A 115 -1.40 12.65 13.57
N PRO A 116 -0.87 13.47 12.65
CA PRO A 116 0.36 13.14 11.92
C PRO A 116 1.53 12.80 12.85
N GLN A 117 1.65 13.47 14.01
CA GLN A 117 2.72 13.19 14.95
C GLN A 117 2.62 11.80 15.60
N GLU A 118 1.40 11.37 15.95
CA GLU A 118 1.16 10.01 16.48
C GLU A 118 1.48 8.94 15.43
N VAL A 119 1.14 9.19 14.15
CA VAL A 119 1.49 8.28 13.04
C VAL A 119 3.00 8.20 12.87
N MET A 120 3.71 9.32 12.86
CA MET A 120 5.18 9.33 12.80
C MET A 120 5.82 8.58 13.97
N ASN A 121 5.26 8.70 15.18
CA ASN A 121 5.74 7.98 16.36
C ASN A 121 5.50 6.47 16.24
N ALA A 122 4.36 6.05 15.71
CA ALA A 122 4.03 4.64 15.50
C ALA A 122 4.91 4.00 14.41
N LEU A 123 5.28 4.78 13.39
CA LEU A 123 6.16 4.39 12.28
C LEU A 123 7.56 5.04 12.42
N ASN A 124 8.13 5.02 13.61
CA ASN A 124 9.38 5.71 13.95
C ASN A 124 10.64 5.15 13.27
N HIS A 125 10.55 3.96 12.69
CA HIS A 125 11.60 3.36 11.87
C HIS A 125 11.73 4.03 10.49
N LEU A 126 10.72 4.81 10.05
CA LEU A 126 10.73 5.53 8.80
C LEU A 126 11.41 6.91 8.98
N LYS A 127 12.20 7.31 8.00
CA LYS A 127 12.81 8.64 7.99
C LYS A 127 11.83 9.65 7.39
N TRP A 128 11.15 10.38 8.26
CA TRP A 128 10.21 11.43 7.85
C TRP A 128 10.93 12.73 7.54
N VAL A 129 10.52 13.37 6.43
CA VAL A 129 11.00 14.68 5.99
C VAL A 129 9.80 15.59 5.77
N LYS A 130 9.90 16.83 6.22
CA LYS A 130 8.85 17.85 5.98
C LYS A 130 8.90 18.32 4.53
N ALA A 131 7.77 18.33 3.85
CA ALA A 131 7.59 18.81 2.48
C ALA A 131 6.33 19.69 2.42
N GLY A 132 6.47 20.98 2.63
CA GLY A 132 5.33 21.89 2.76
C GLY A 132 4.42 21.52 3.93
N ASP A 133 3.14 21.29 3.66
CA ASP A 133 2.14 20.88 4.66
C ASP A 133 2.10 19.37 4.90
N TYR A 134 2.91 18.59 4.17
CA TYR A 134 3.01 17.14 4.27
C TYR A 134 4.28 16.71 5.01
N SER A 135 4.27 15.48 5.49
CA SER A 135 5.49 14.74 5.85
C SER A 135 5.62 13.57 4.88
N ILE A 136 6.81 13.37 4.34
CA ILE A 136 7.09 12.31 3.37
C ILE A 136 8.22 11.43 3.85
N THR A 137 8.25 10.19 3.37
CA THR A 137 9.44 9.34 3.51
C THR A 137 10.36 9.53 2.31
N GLN A 138 11.46 8.79 2.29
CA GLN A 138 12.39 8.82 1.19
C GLN A 138 11.70 8.38 -0.11
N ALA A 139 11.51 9.32 -1.03
CA ALA A 139 10.94 9.05 -2.32
C ALA A 139 11.91 8.27 -3.21
N MET A 140 11.35 7.44 -4.08
CA MET A 140 12.11 6.72 -5.10
C MET A 140 11.67 7.19 -6.48
N ILE A 141 12.62 7.43 -7.36
CA ILE A 141 12.38 7.84 -8.76
C ILE A 141 12.97 6.84 -9.74
N LYS A 142 12.28 6.65 -10.85
CA LYS A 142 12.69 5.85 -12.01
C LYS A 142 12.66 6.74 -13.24
N GLU A 143 13.81 6.98 -13.86
CA GLU A 143 13.96 7.82 -15.06
C GLU A 143 13.81 6.97 -16.31
N GLY A 144 12.58 6.83 -16.80
CA GLY A 144 12.23 5.97 -17.93
C GLY A 144 11.94 4.52 -17.52
N PRO A 145 11.26 3.75 -18.42
CA PRO A 145 10.76 2.42 -18.11
C PRO A 145 11.87 1.39 -17.79
N ASP A 146 13.03 1.50 -18.42
CA ASP A 146 14.12 0.53 -18.30
C ASP A 146 15.16 0.88 -17.24
N SER A 147 15.05 2.03 -16.57
CA SER A 147 15.98 2.44 -15.53
C SER A 147 15.69 1.76 -14.19
N ASN A 148 16.67 1.74 -13.29
CA ASN A 148 16.47 1.27 -11.92
C ASN A 148 15.87 2.37 -11.03
N TRP A 149 15.14 1.96 -10.01
CA TRP A 149 14.69 2.85 -8.93
C TRP A 149 15.88 3.41 -8.18
N LYS A 150 15.93 4.73 -7.99
CA LYS A 150 16.93 5.42 -7.19
C LYS A 150 16.27 6.40 -6.22
N ILE A 151 16.98 6.82 -5.20
CA ILE A 151 16.50 7.82 -4.23
C ILE A 151 16.27 9.14 -4.95
N ASN A 152 15.12 9.75 -4.72
CA ASN A 152 14.81 11.13 -5.14
C ASN A 152 14.94 12.08 -3.95
N ASN A 153 16.05 12.82 -3.89
CA ASN A 153 16.26 13.81 -2.82
C ASN A 153 15.54 15.15 -3.09
N GLN A 154 14.88 15.29 -4.22
CA GLN A 154 14.16 16.50 -4.63
C GLN A 154 12.64 16.30 -4.65
N ALA A 155 12.15 15.19 -4.08
CA ALA A 155 10.73 14.89 -4.07
C ALA A 155 9.95 15.93 -3.27
N VAL A 156 8.85 16.37 -3.86
CA VAL A 156 7.87 17.24 -3.21
C VAL A 156 6.49 16.64 -3.49
N SER A 157 5.69 16.44 -2.44
CA SER A 157 4.33 15.91 -2.58
C SER A 157 3.46 16.78 -3.50
N GLY A 158 2.73 16.14 -4.41
CA GLY A 158 1.81 16.81 -5.35
C GLY A 158 2.48 17.50 -6.55
N ILE A 159 3.80 17.38 -6.70
CA ILE A 159 4.52 17.85 -7.88
C ILE A 159 4.92 16.65 -8.73
N ALA A 160 4.59 16.69 -10.02
CA ALA A 160 5.00 15.65 -10.96
C ALA A 160 6.53 15.56 -11.06
N PRO A 161 7.09 14.36 -11.13
CA PRO A 161 8.51 14.17 -11.39
C PRO A 161 8.89 14.68 -12.79
N ALA A 162 10.18 14.74 -13.08
CA ALA A 162 10.69 15.14 -14.40
C ALA A 162 10.05 14.31 -15.53
N LYS A 163 9.93 14.90 -16.72
CA LYS A 163 9.33 14.23 -17.90
C LYS A 163 9.89 12.83 -18.10
N LYS A 164 9.01 11.87 -18.38
CA LYS A 164 9.31 10.44 -18.53
C LYS A 164 9.82 9.74 -17.27
N SER A 165 9.76 10.42 -16.12
CA SER A 165 10.10 9.82 -14.84
C SER A 165 8.84 9.37 -14.10
N THR A 166 9.00 8.35 -13.26
CA THR A 166 7.96 7.88 -12.33
C THR A 166 8.50 7.99 -10.91
N GLU A 167 7.71 8.53 -10.01
CA GLU A 167 8.05 8.62 -8.59
C GLU A 167 7.13 7.75 -7.75
N LYS A 168 7.71 7.14 -6.71
CA LYS A 168 7.01 6.41 -5.68
C LYS A 168 7.32 7.03 -4.32
N ILE A 169 6.29 7.35 -3.53
CA ILE A 169 6.45 8.07 -2.27
C ILE A 169 5.33 7.73 -1.27
N LEU A 170 5.69 7.65 0.01
CA LEU A 170 4.73 7.61 1.12
C LEU A 170 4.54 9.02 1.67
N ILE A 171 3.29 9.44 1.79
CA ILE A 171 2.86 10.79 2.16
C ILE A 171 2.00 10.68 3.42
N LEU A 172 2.27 11.54 4.39
CA LEU A 172 1.45 11.74 5.56
C LEU A 172 0.97 13.18 5.58
N SER A 173 -0.35 13.37 5.52
CA SER A 173 -0.98 14.68 5.56
C SER A 173 -1.96 14.80 6.72
N LYS A 174 -2.17 16.02 7.20
CA LYS A 174 -3.26 16.33 8.12
C LYS A 174 -4.60 16.21 7.39
N ASP A 175 -5.58 15.61 8.04
CA ASP A 175 -6.97 15.58 7.60
C ASP A 175 -7.87 16.28 8.63
N LYS A 176 -9.13 16.54 8.30
CA LYS A 176 -10.09 17.24 9.16
C LYS A 176 -10.19 16.63 10.56
N ASN A 177 -10.21 15.31 10.66
CA ASN A 177 -10.40 14.57 11.90
C ASN A 177 -9.25 13.58 12.19
N GLY A 178 -8.02 13.92 11.77
CA GLY A 178 -6.87 13.04 11.93
C GLY A 178 -5.82 13.22 10.85
N SER A 179 -5.50 12.13 10.14
CA SER A 179 -4.51 12.15 9.07
C SER A 179 -4.81 11.17 7.94
N LEU A 180 -4.18 11.40 6.79
CA LEU A 180 -4.11 10.47 5.67
C LEU A 180 -2.68 9.94 5.55
N LEU A 181 -2.52 8.63 5.55
CA LEU A 181 -1.27 7.95 5.24
C LEU A 181 -1.41 7.31 3.86
N LEU A 182 -0.77 7.89 2.86
CA LEU A 182 -0.99 7.58 1.45
C LEU A 182 0.30 7.15 0.77
N CYS A 183 0.22 6.10 -0.03
CA CYS A 183 1.17 5.86 -1.10
C CYS A 183 0.76 6.64 -2.33
N SER A 184 1.74 7.14 -3.06
CA SER A 184 1.58 7.68 -4.40
C SER A 184 2.53 6.98 -5.36
N ILE A 185 2.04 6.66 -6.57
CA ILE A 185 2.86 6.46 -7.76
C ILE A 185 2.42 7.51 -8.78
N GLN A 186 3.38 8.28 -9.29
CA GLN A 186 3.07 9.48 -10.06
C GLN A 186 4.06 9.75 -11.19
N GLY A 187 3.60 10.49 -12.21
CA GLY A 187 4.37 10.86 -13.40
C GLY A 187 4.11 9.92 -14.57
N TYR A 188 5.15 9.44 -15.23
CA TYR A 188 5.06 8.53 -16.38
C TYR A 188 4.85 7.08 -15.92
N VAL A 189 3.62 6.76 -15.53
CA VAL A 189 3.26 5.44 -15.01
C VAL A 189 2.80 4.54 -16.14
N THR A 190 3.59 3.50 -16.44
CA THR A 190 3.27 2.52 -17.47
C THR A 190 2.26 1.46 -16.96
N PRO A 191 1.55 0.74 -17.85
CA PRO A 191 0.65 -0.37 -17.46
C PRO A 191 1.35 -1.44 -16.63
N ASP A 192 2.62 -1.77 -16.93
CA ASP A 192 3.40 -2.76 -16.18
C ASP A 192 3.69 -2.28 -14.75
N MET A 193 4.01 -1.00 -14.59
CA MET A 193 4.18 -0.40 -13.26
C MET A 193 2.86 -0.41 -12.47
N LEU A 194 1.72 -0.13 -13.13
CA LEU A 194 0.43 -0.25 -12.48
C LEU A 194 0.16 -1.69 -12.02
N ALA A 195 0.46 -2.68 -12.86
CA ALA A 195 0.30 -4.09 -12.48
C ALA A 195 1.18 -4.45 -11.26
N GLU A 196 2.37 -3.84 -11.14
CA GLU A 196 3.29 -4.04 -10.03
C GLU A 196 2.82 -3.35 -8.73
N PHE A 197 2.39 -2.09 -8.79
CA PHE A 197 2.11 -1.28 -7.60
C PHE A 197 0.63 -1.19 -7.24
N ARG A 198 -0.25 -1.27 -8.23
CA ARG A 198 -1.70 -1.12 -8.11
C ARG A 198 -2.43 -2.26 -8.85
N PRO A 199 -2.25 -3.51 -8.41
CA PRO A 199 -2.88 -4.67 -9.05
C PRO A 199 -4.42 -4.58 -9.06
N ASP A 200 -5.01 -3.84 -8.13
CA ASP A 200 -6.44 -3.54 -8.07
C ASP A 200 -6.98 -2.76 -9.28
N LEU A 201 -6.12 -2.06 -10.03
CA LEU A 201 -6.51 -1.31 -11.23
C LEU A 201 -6.44 -2.14 -12.51
N LYS A 202 -5.72 -3.27 -12.50
CA LYS A 202 -5.58 -4.17 -13.66
C LYS A 202 -6.93 -4.74 -14.11
N GLU A 203 -7.78 -5.15 -13.17
CA GLU A 203 -9.10 -5.71 -13.47
C GLU A 203 -10.07 -4.67 -14.09
N LYS A 204 -10.00 -3.42 -13.64
CA LYS A 204 -10.84 -2.35 -14.20
C LYS A 204 -10.53 -2.07 -15.66
N ASN A 205 -9.27 -2.18 -16.08
CA ASN A 205 -8.86 -2.00 -17.47
C ASN A 205 -9.33 -3.17 -18.34
N ASN A 206 -9.28 -4.40 -17.85
CA ASN A 206 -9.77 -5.59 -18.56
C ASN A 206 -11.28 -5.53 -18.77
N MET A 207 -12.07 -5.04 -17.81
CA MET A 207 -13.52 -4.86 -17.96
C MET A 207 -13.87 -3.83 -19.04
N LYS A 208 -13.16 -2.71 -19.12
CA LYS A 208 -13.39 -1.72 -20.21
C LYS A 208 -13.07 -2.31 -21.57
N THR A 209 -12.01 -3.07 -21.71
CA THR A 209 -11.63 -3.74 -22.96
C THR A 209 -12.65 -4.81 -23.36
N SER A 210 -13.16 -5.60 -22.42
CA SER A 210 -14.18 -6.63 -22.69
C SER A 210 -15.52 -6.03 -23.12
N ILE A 211 -15.94 -4.91 -22.54
CA ILE A 211 -17.17 -4.20 -22.95
C ILE A 211 -17.02 -3.60 -24.35
N TRP A 212 -15.83 -3.08 -24.70
CA TRP A 212 -15.53 -2.59 -26.04
C TRP A 212 -15.59 -3.72 -27.09
N PHE A 213 -15.04 -4.90 -26.80
CA PHE A 213 -15.11 -6.05 -27.69
C PHE A 213 -16.54 -6.55 -27.90
N MET A 214 -17.40 -6.54 -26.89
CA MET A 214 -18.81 -6.93 -27.04
C MET A 214 -19.60 -5.95 -27.90
N PHE A 215 -19.30 -4.65 -27.86
CA PHE A 215 -19.99 -3.65 -28.67
C PHE A 215 -19.56 -3.68 -30.15
N PHE A 216 -18.36 -4.12 -30.49
CA PHE A 216 -17.90 -4.20 -31.87
C PHE A 216 -18.32 -5.50 -32.56
N TYR A 217 -18.48 -6.61 -31.85
CA TYR A 217 -18.90 -7.89 -32.44
C TYR A 217 -20.40 -8.00 -32.70
N SER A 218 -21.21 -7.09 -32.16
CA SER A 218 -22.67 -7.07 -32.36
C SER A 218 -23.13 -6.22 -33.55
N ARG A 219 -22.23 -5.67 -34.36
CA ARG A 219 -22.59 -4.77 -35.48
C ARG A 219 -22.44 -5.38 -36.86
N ASP A 220 -21.92 -6.60 -36.97
CA ASP A 220 -21.71 -7.27 -38.26
C ASP A 220 -22.63 -8.47 -38.50
N VAL A 221 -23.79 -8.55 -37.81
CA VAL A 221 -24.84 -9.53 -38.09
C VAL A 221 -26.19 -8.82 -38.12
N LEU A 222 -26.46 -8.15 -39.22
CA LEU A 222 -27.81 -7.88 -39.80
C LEU A 222 -27.63 -7.52 -41.26
#